data_bbc3b49ae62197baf0048841d92ee38c
#
_entry.id   bbc3b49ae62197baf0048841d92ee38c
#
_cell.length_a   1.000
_cell.length_b   1.000
_cell.length_c   1.000
_cell.angle_alpha   90.00
_cell.angle_beta   90.00
_cell.angle_gamma   90.00
#
_symmetry.space_group_name_H-M   'P 1'
#
loop_
_entity.id
_entity.type
_entity.pdbx_description
1 polymer ?
#
loop_
_entity_poly.entity_id
_entity_poly.type
_entity_poly.pdbx_seq_one_letter_code
_entity_poly.pdbx_strand_id
1 'polypeptide(L)'
;MGGSVIDGTGAEPRAATVLIRGDRIEEVGPDVEVPRSAEVVEIAGMTVLPGLMDMHGHMYAFGNNQFEAYSALFLAGGVTTAFSPGDFDPQGMTAFRDRIARGEAVGPRILTAGPYFDHEPSVVGWIEGVESPEEALAKFENWKDRIDAVKVYSNITEEELGALAEAAHAAGLKMTGHLGGQVSTRRAIELGIDGLEHGIFAVSDITNASQTDDLARQYCALAEIDLDGPVVDGLIQAIVDEHVWITPTIVTLQSIHPDFVPPAPEWLDYLSPDLRERMAQTPPYLDEHGAACLDGALSKQLEFVRRVHERGGLLLAGTDPVSPKVVPGFGIHAEMANFVRAGLSPLQAISIATRNGAVALGMSEELGTLEPGKLADLVVVRGDPASDIALMDNTVWVFKAGVRYDPSELRESAVGSIRLPTG
;
A
#
# COMPACT_ATOMS: atom_id res chain seq x y z
N MET A 1 -1.75 -4.47 28.83
CA MET A 1 -0.63 -4.62 29.82
C MET A 1 -0.03 -6.01 29.72
N GLY A 2 1.22 -6.22 30.13
CA GLY A 2 1.86 -7.54 30.18
C GLY A 2 2.39 -8.09 28.85
N GLY A 3 2.39 -7.32 27.81
CA GLY A 3 2.93 -7.69 26.50
C GLY A 3 4.20 -6.95 26.12
N SER A 4 4.62 -7.12 24.86
CA SER A 4 5.73 -6.42 24.23
C SER A 4 5.25 -5.25 23.37
N VAL A 5 6.09 -4.27 23.13
CA VAL A 5 5.85 -3.12 22.24
C VAL A 5 6.96 -3.06 21.20
N ILE A 6 6.58 -3.03 19.93
CA ILE A 6 7.39 -2.64 18.78
C ILE A 6 6.92 -1.23 18.38
N ASP A 7 7.75 -0.21 18.55
CA ASP A 7 7.30 1.18 18.42
C ASP A 7 7.27 1.71 16.98
N GLY A 8 7.67 0.91 15.99
CA GLY A 8 7.71 1.30 14.57
C GLY A 8 8.99 2.01 14.15
N THR A 9 9.91 2.33 15.08
CA THR A 9 11.18 3.01 14.75
C THR A 9 12.26 2.09 14.19
N GLY A 10 12.05 0.77 14.27
CA GLY A 10 13.06 -0.26 14.01
C GLY A 10 13.83 -0.69 15.24
N ALA A 11 13.52 -0.13 16.42
CA ALA A 11 14.09 -0.53 17.68
C ALA A 11 13.60 -1.92 18.12
N GLU A 12 14.41 -2.62 18.92
CA GLU A 12 14.08 -3.93 19.46
C GLU A 12 12.81 -3.91 20.32
N PRO A 13 12.02 -4.99 20.32
CA PRO A 13 10.83 -5.10 21.15
C PRO A 13 11.16 -4.92 22.63
N ARG A 14 10.29 -4.22 23.36
CA ARG A 14 10.45 -4.02 24.81
C ARG A 14 9.15 -4.24 25.58
N ALA A 15 9.22 -4.71 26.81
CA ALA A 15 8.09 -4.76 27.71
C ALA A 15 7.64 -3.31 28.03
N ALA A 16 6.40 -2.99 27.71
CA ALA A 16 5.83 -1.67 27.97
C ALA A 16 4.30 -1.72 28.03
N THR A 17 3.73 -0.67 28.64
CA THR A 17 2.29 -0.38 28.63
C THR A 17 2.05 0.81 27.71
N VAL A 18 0.99 0.76 26.91
CA VAL A 18 0.50 1.91 26.12
C VAL A 18 -0.75 2.42 26.81
N LEU A 19 -0.73 3.68 27.24
CA LEU A 19 -1.89 4.38 27.80
C LEU A 19 -2.51 5.26 26.71
N ILE A 20 -3.81 5.08 26.50
CA ILE A 20 -4.58 5.83 25.50
C ILE A 20 -5.56 6.73 26.22
N ARG A 21 -5.64 8.01 25.79
CA ARG A 21 -6.65 8.95 26.24
C ARG A 21 -7.37 9.57 25.04
N GLY A 22 -8.67 9.25 24.92
CA GLY A 22 -9.44 9.65 23.73
C GLY A 22 -8.88 8.99 22.47
N ASP A 23 -8.51 9.78 21.50
CA ASP A 23 -7.96 9.34 20.22
C ASP A 23 -6.42 9.28 20.16
N ARG A 24 -5.72 9.62 21.29
CA ARG A 24 -4.26 9.75 21.30
C ARG A 24 -3.58 8.84 22.32
N ILE A 25 -2.32 8.53 22.02
CA ILE A 25 -1.39 7.90 22.94
C ILE A 25 -0.98 8.96 23.98
N GLU A 26 -1.23 8.69 25.26
CA GLU A 26 -0.83 9.57 26.34
C GLU A 26 0.58 9.23 26.83
N GLU A 27 0.87 7.94 26.99
CA GLU A 27 2.15 7.47 27.51
C GLU A 27 2.48 6.06 26.97
N VAL A 28 3.78 5.79 26.77
CA VAL A 28 4.31 4.46 26.42
C VAL A 28 5.55 4.19 27.26
N GLY A 29 5.51 3.19 28.12
CA GLY A 29 6.65 2.88 28.97
C GLY A 29 6.45 1.63 29.84
N PRO A 30 7.52 1.20 30.53
CA PRO A 30 7.46 0.09 31.46
C PRO A 30 6.73 0.45 32.77
N ASP A 31 6.79 1.72 33.18
CA ASP A 31 6.33 2.21 34.49
C ASP A 31 5.11 3.13 34.40
N VAL A 32 4.26 2.97 33.37
CA VAL A 32 3.05 3.79 33.16
C VAL A 32 2.11 3.65 34.33
N GLU A 33 1.72 4.77 34.95
CA GLU A 33 0.70 4.80 36.00
C GLU A 33 -0.70 4.64 35.39
N VAL A 34 -1.31 3.47 35.59
CA VAL A 34 -2.65 3.18 35.05
C VAL A 34 -3.73 3.81 35.92
N PRO A 35 -4.52 4.76 35.38
CA PRO A 35 -5.64 5.35 36.14
C PRO A 35 -6.66 4.28 36.55
N ARG A 36 -7.25 4.42 37.75
CA ARG A 36 -8.25 3.45 38.26
C ARG A 36 -9.50 3.35 37.39
N SER A 37 -9.78 4.39 36.60
CA SER A 37 -10.91 4.44 35.67
C SER A 37 -10.59 3.90 34.29
N ALA A 38 -9.34 3.52 34.02
CA ALA A 38 -8.96 3.00 32.72
C ALA A 38 -9.50 1.57 32.52
N GLU A 39 -9.98 1.29 31.32
CA GLU A 39 -10.20 -0.07 30.86
C GLU A 39 -8.84 -0.72 30.59
N VAL A 40 -8.58 -1.85 31.22
CA VAL A 40 -7.31 -2.57 31.07
C VAL A 40 -7.49 -3.73 30.10
N VAL A 41 -6.70 -3.72 29.02
CA VAL A 41 -6.58 -4.82 28.07
C VAL A 41 -5.33 -5.61 28.39
N GLU A 42 -5.49 -6.85 28.87
CA GLU A 42 -4.38 -7.77 29.15
C GLU A 42 -3.90 -8.41 27.85
N ILE A 43 -2.59 -8.31 27.59
CA ILE A 43 -1.97 -8.75 26.35
C ILE A 43 -0.73 -9.62 26.59
N ALA A 44 -0.74 -10.44 27.67
CA ALA A 44 0.35 -11.36 27.96
C ALA A 44 0.60 -12.32 26.78
N GLY A 45 1.86 -12.44 26.33
CA GLY A 45 2.23 -13.21 25.15
C GLY A 45 1.83 -12.60 23.81
N MET A 46 1.50 -11.32 23.79
CA MET A 46 1.16 -10.56 22.60
C MET A 46 2.11 -9.36 22.42
N THR A 47 2.12 -8.82 21.22
CA THR A 47 2.91 -7.63 20.87
C THR A 47 2.00 -6.54 20.34
N VAL A 48 2.22 -5.32 20.80
CA VAL A 48 1.59 -4.10 20.27
C VAL A 48 2.56 -3.43 19.29
N LEU A 49 2.04 -3.04 18.14
CA LEU A 49 2.77 -2.28 17.12
C LEU A 49 1.88 -1.16 16.57
N PRO A 50 2.45 -0.15 15.85
CA PRO A 50 1.63 0.88 15.22
C PRO A 50 0.65 0.26 14.23
N GLY A 51 -0.48 0.93 14.00
CA GLY A 51 -1.40 0.56 12.95
C GLY A 51 -0.71 0.52 11.59
N LEU A 52 -1.01 -0.51 10.81
CA LEU A 52 -0.42 -0.68 9.48
C LEU A 52 -0.95 0.38 8.51
N MET A 53 -0.12 0.75 7.57
CA MET A 53 -0.44 1.64 6.47
C MET A 53 -0.32 0.87 5.14
N ASP A 54 -1.44 0.74 4.43
CA ASP A 54 -1.43 0.23 3.06
C ASP A 54 -1.36 1.40 2.09
N MET A 55 -0.18 1.59 1.47
CA MET A 55 0.12 2.76 0.63
C MET A 55 -0.26 2.55 -0.84
N HIS A 56 -0.98 1.46 -1.15
CA HIS A 56 -1.59 1.19 -2.44
C HIS A 56 -2.89 0.37 -2.24
N GLY A 57 -3.82 0.96 -1.50
CA GLY A 57 -5.00 0.30 -0.94
C GLY A 57 -6.30 0.66 -1.68
N HIS A 58 -6.43 0.34 -2.96
CA HIS A 58 -7.69 0.53 -3.69
C HIS A 58 -8.88 -0.14 -3.00
N MET A 59 -10.07 0.48 -3.09
CA MET A 59 -11.31 -0.04 -2.51
C MET A 59 -12.33 -0.45 -3.57
N TYR A 60 -11.85 -0.92 -4.70
CA TYR A 60 -12.65 -1.46 -5.79
C TYR A 60 -11.99 -2.70 -6.41
N ALA A 61 -12.78 -3.54 -7.04
CA ALA A 61 -12.29 -4.64 -7.86
C ALA A 61 -13.15 -4.78 -9.12
N PHE A 62 -12.52 -5.01 -10.27
CA PHE A 62 -13.21 -5.26 -11.54
C PHE A 62 -14.25 -4.20 -11.91
N GLY A 63 -13.97 -2.92 -11.65
CA GLY A 63 -14.87 -1.81 -11.93
C GLY A 63 -16.09 -1.72 -10.99
N ASN A 64 -16.04 -2.38 -9.84
CA ASN A 64 -17.09 -2.35 -8.83
C ASN A 64 -16.53 -1.86 -7.48
N ASN A 65 -17.14 -0.79 -6.94
CA ASN A 65 -16.77 -0.27 -5.63
C ASN A 65 -17.14 -1.27 -4.54
N GLN A 66 -16.18 -1.53 -3.64
CA GLN A 66 -16.32 -2.50 -2.55
C GLN A 66 -16.07 -1.82 -1.19
N PHE A 67 -16.45 -0.55 -1.03
CA PHE A 67 -16.04 0.32 0.07
C PHE A 67 -16.20 -0.31 1.45
N GLU A 68 -17.43 -0.78 1.80
CA GLU A 68 -17.70 -1.34 3.11
C GLU A 68 -16.93 -2.64 3.37
N ALA A 69 -16.89 -3.54 2.38
CA ALA A 69 -16.21 -4.83 2.49
C ALA A 69 -14.70 -4.65 2.64
N TYR A 70 -14.10 -3.80 1.79
CA TYR A 70 -12.67 -3.53 1.83
C TYR A 70 -12.26 -2.82 3.12
N SER A 71 -13.05 -1.84 3.57
CA SER A 71 -12.82 -1.14 4.83
C SER A 71 -12.83 -2.06 6.04
N ALA A 72 -13.80 -2.97 6.12
CA ALA A 72 -13.85 -3.97 7.19
C ALA A 72 -12.62 -4.88 7.18
N LEU A 73 -12.23 -5.35 5.99
CA LEU A 73 -11.07 -6.24 5.83
C LEU A 73 -9.74 -5.53 6.08
N PHE A 74 -9.58 -4.28 5.65
CA PHE A 74 -8.39 -3.48 5.98
C PHE A 74 -8.20 -3.40 7.49
N LEU A 75 -9.24 -3.00 8.24
CA LEU A 75 -9.17 -2.98 9.70
C LEU A 75 -8.93 -4.36 10.29
N ALA A 76 -9.61 -5.41 9.80
CA ALA A 76 -9.42 -6.77 10.29
C ALA A 76 -7.99 -7.29 10.11
N GLY A 77 -7.28 -6.81 9.09
CA GLY A 77 -5.87 -7.08 8.85
C GLY A 77 -4.90 -6.17 9.60
N GLY A 78 -5.42 -5.20 10.38
CA GLY A 78 -4.58 -4.26 11.13
C GLY A 78 -4.22 -2.98 10.38
N VAL A 79 -4.77 -2.76 9.17
CA VAL A 79 -4.56 -1.53 8.41
C VAL A 79 -5.45 -0.43 8.99
N THR A 80 -4.86 0.55 9.65
CA THR A 80 -5.57 1.70 10.23
C THR A 80 -5.56 2.92 9.32
N THR A 81 -4.65 2.95 8.35
CA THR A 81 -4.59 3.97 7.29
C THR A 81 -4.40 3.29 5.94
N ALA A 82 -5.23 3.64 4.96
CA ALA A 82 -5.13 3.18 3.57
C ALA A 82 -5.03 4.38 2.64
N PHE A 83 -4.02 4.40 1.78
CA PHE A 83 -3.90 5.37 0.70
C PHE A 83 -4.38 4.73 -0.60
N SER A 84 -5.37 5.34 -1.25
CA SER A 84 -5.83 4.96 -2.58
C SER A 84 -5.14 5.84 -3.63
N PRO A 85 -4.12 5.31 -4.34
CA PRO A 85 -3.39 6.08 -5.35
C PRO A 85 -4.16 6.10 -6.68
N GLY A 86 -5.33 6.73 -6.67
CA GLY A 86 -6.25 6.82 -7.79
C GLY A 86 -7.49 5.96 -7.62
N ASP A 87 -8.64 6.55 -7.96
CA ASP A 87 -9.94 5.95 -7.73
C ASP A 87 -10.73 5.80 -9.03
N PHE A 88 -11.39 4.67 -9.18
CA PHE A 88 -12.37 4.41 -10.23
C PHE A 88 -13.60 5.32 -10.09
N ASP A 89 -14.03 5.57 -8.84
CA ASP A 89 -15.09 6.51 -8.49
C ASP A 89 -14.57 7.48 -7.41
N PRO A 90 -13.85 8.55 -7.82
CA PRO A 90 -13.22 9.44 -6.87
C PRO A 90 -14.23 10.24 -6.03
N GLN A 91 -15.46 10.46 -6.54
CA GLN A 91 -16.53 11.11 -5.77
C GLN A 91 -17.08 10.17 -4.71
N GLY A 92 -17.34 8.90 -5.06
CA GLY A 92 -17.77 7.87 -4.11
C GLY A 92 -16.72 7.63 -3.03
N MET A 93 -15.43 7.57 -3.40
CA MET A 93 -14.33 7.41 -2.46
C MET A 93 -14.26 8.57 -1.46
N THR A 94 -14.27 9.80 -1.91
CA THR A 94 -14.24 10.98 -1.02
C THR A 94 -15.47 11.03 -0.12
N ALA A 95 -16.66 10.71 -0.64
CA ALA A 95 -17.88 10.64 0.17
C ALA A 95 -17.80 9.53 1.23
N PHE A 96 -17.23 8.37 0.88
CA PHE A 96 -17.05 7.26 1.82
C PHE A 96 -16.00 7.58 2.88
N ARG A 97 -14.87 8.18 2.52
CA ARG A 97 -13.87 8.72 3.46
C ARG A 97 -14.52 9.64 4.49
N ASP A 98 -15.34 10.57 4.03
CA ASP A 98 -16.01 11.53 4.90
C ASP A 98 -17.03 10.86 5.84
N ARG A 99 -17.71 9.78 5.41
CA ARG A 99 -18.57 8.96 6.28
C ARG A 99 -17.76 8.30 7.41
N ILE A 100 -16.58 7.74 7.09
CA ILE A 100 -15.69 7.16 8.10
C ILE A 100 -15.22 8.24 9.07
N ALA A 101 -14.84 9.42 8.58
CA ALA A 101 -14.37 10.52 9.42
C ALA A 101 -15.45 11.01 10.40
N ARG A 102 -16.74 10.94 10.02
CA ARG A 102 -17.88 11.27 10.90
C ARG A 102 -18.36 10.11 11.78
N GLY A 103 -17.73 8.93 11.69
CA GLY A 103 -18.15 7.73 12.43
C GLY A 103 -19.43 7.07 11.89
N GLU A 104 -19.86 7.39 10.68
CA GLU A 104 -21.03 6.83 10.00
C GLU A 104 -20.74 5.54 9.24
N ALA A 105 -19.46 5.20 9.09
CA ALA A 105 -18.98 3.96 8.52
C ALA A 105 -17.73 3.48 9.27
N VAL A 106 -17.53 2.15 9.28
CA VAL A 106 -16.35 1.51 9.88
C VAL A 106 -15.28 1.34 8.80
N GLY A 107 -14.05 1.74 9.10
CA GLY A 107 -12.94 1.59 8.17
C GLY A 107 -11.65 2.27 8.64
N PRO A 108 -10.53 2.08 7.91
CA PRO A 108 -9.29 2.80 8.16
C PRO A 108 -9.45 4.30 7.91
N ARG A 109 -8.45 5.09 8.27
CA ARG A 109 -8.28 6.43 7.71
C ARG A 109 -8.00 6.26 6.22
N ILE A 110 -8.84 6.87 5.38
CA ILE A 110 -8.64 6.86 3.94
C ILE A 110 -7.94 8.15 3.52
N LEU A 111 -6.84 7.99 2.81
CA LEU A 111 -6.19 9.03 2.03
C LEU A 111 -6.38 8.69 0.56
N THR A 112 -6.60 9.68 -0.30
CA THR A 112 -6.93 9.43 -1.71
C THR A 112 -6.23 10.40 -2.64
N ALA A 113 -5.74 9.89 -3.77
CA ALA A 113 -5.30 10.72 -4.88
C ALA A 113 -6.45 11.16 -5.80
N GLY A 114 -7.69 10.72 -5.52
CA GLY A 114 -8.84 11.07 -6.35
C GLY A 114 -8.76 10.50 -7.75
N PRO A 115 -9.00 11.31 -8.82
CA PRO A 115 -8.96 10.81 -10.18
C PRO A 115 -7.52 10.52 -10.63
N TYR A 116 -7.41 9.60 -11.59
CA TYR A 116 -6.16 9.42 -12.34
C TYR A 116 -5.95 10.57 -13.30
N PHE A 117 -4.67 10.92 -13.53
CA PHE A 117 -4.22 11.82 -14.58
C PHE A 117 -3.43 11.02 -15.60
N ASP A 118 -3.96 10.89 -16.80
CA ASP A 118 -3.37 10.14 -17.91
C ASP A 118 -3.63 10.87 -19.21
N HIS A 119 -2.78 10.69 -20.24
CA HIS A 119 -3.02 11.26 -21.56
C HIS A 119 -3.98 10.39 -22.37
N GLU A 120 -4.85 11.01 -23.18
CA GLU A 120 -5.76 10.28 -24.08
C GLU A 120 -5.03 9.72 -25.32
N PRO A 121 -5.36 8.50 -25.76
CA PRO A 121 -6.26 7.54 -25.11
C PRO A 121 -5.58 6.88 -23.92
N SER A 122 -6.26 6.87 -22.76
CA SER A 122 -5.73 6.16 -21.60
C SER A 122 -5.63 4.66 -21.86
N VAL A 123 -4.58 4.03 -21.32
CA VAL A 123 -4.40 2.56 -21.41
C VAL A 123 -5.52 1.78 -20.72
N VAL A 124 -6.26 2.42 -19.83
CA VAL A 124 -7.40 1.85 -19.09
C VAL A 124 -8.65 2.60 -19.47
N GLY A 125 -9.54 1.97 -20.22
CA GLY A 125 -10.70 2.60 -20.84
C GLY A 125 -11.77 3.18 -19.88
N TRP A 126 -11.58 3.08 -18.55
CA TRP A 126 -12.41 3.73 -17.54
C TRP A 126 -11.73 4.94 -16.89
N ILE A 127 -10.49 5.25 -17.25
CA ILE A 127 -9.82 6.50 -16.84
C ILE A 127 -10.22 7.59 -17.85
N GLU A 128 -10.77 8.68 -17.33
CA GLU A 128 -10.97 9.92 -18.10
C GLU A 128 -9.62 10.63 -18.19
N GLY A 129 -9.01 10.60 -19.37
CA GLY A 129 -7.71 11.21 -19.63
C GLY A 129 -7.78 12.72 -19.85
N VAL A 130 -6.68 13.29 -20.26
CA VAL A 130 -6.51 14.69 -20.64
C VAL A 130 -5.78 14.79 -21.97
N GLU A 131 -5.97 15.88 -22.71
CA GLU A 131 -5.35 16.09 -24.02
C GLU A 131 -4.25 17.18 -23.99
N SER A 132 -4.09 17.86 -22.85
CA SER A 132 -3.08 18.92 -22.70
C SER A 132 -2.77 19.23 -21.23
N PRO A 133 -1.62 19.91 -20.95
CA PRO A 133 -1.30 20.44 -19.62
C PRO A 133 -2.37 21.36 -19.04
N GLU A 134 -3.00 22.20 -19.86
CA GLU A 134 -4.07 23.12 -19.44
C GLU A 134 -5.30 22.36 -18.95
N GLU A 135 -5.67 21.27 -19.63
CA GLU A 135 -6.77 20.42 -19.22
C GLU A 135 -6.43 19.64 -17.95
N ALA A 136 -5.20 19.11 -17.85
CA ALA A 136 -4.71 18.46 -16.64
C ALA A 136 -4.76 19.40 -15.42
N LEU A 137 -4.32 20.64 -15.57
CA LEU A 137 -4.38 21.65 -14.53
C LEU A 137 -5.83 22.02 -14.17
N ALA A 138 -6.72 22.16 -15.15
CA ALA A 138 -8.13 22.43 -14.90
C ALA A 138 -8.81 21.28 -14.12
N LYS A 139 -8.49 20.03 -14.45
CA LYS A 139 -8.94 18.83 -13.71
C LYS A 139 -8.36 18.84 -12.28
N PHE A 140 -7.08 19.15 -12.12
CA PHE A 140 -6.42 19.25 -10.82
C PHE A 140 -7.07 20.32 -9.92
N GLU A 141 -7.32 21.52 -10.46
CA GLU A 141 -7.98 22.62 -9.72
C GLU A 141 -9.35 22.23 -9.15
N ASN A 142 -10.09 21.34 -9.82
CA ASN A 142 -11.38 20.85 -9.34
C ASN A 142 -11.24 19.85 -8.17
N TRP A 143 -10.04 19.27 -7.98
CA TRP A 143 -9.84 18.19 -7.02
C TRP A 143 -8.87 18.52 -5.87
N LYS A 144 -7.94 19.46 -6.04
CA LYS A 144 -6.80 19.72 -5.13
C LYS A 144 -7.18 19.87 -3.64
N ASP A 145 -8.37 20.45 -3.35
CA ASP A 145 -8.83 20.66 -1.97
C ASP A 145 -9.53 19.43 -1.37
N ARG A 146 -9.60 18.33 -2.11
CA ARG A 146 -10.33 17.11 -1.75
C ARG A 146 -9.49 15.85 -1.79
N ILE A 147 -8.25 15.96 -2.21
CA ILE A 147 -7.29 14.85 -2.38
C ILE A 147 -6.07 15.05 -1.48
N ASP A 148 -5.39 13.97 -1.18
CA ASP A 148 -4.20 13.96 -0.30
C ASP A 148 -2.90 13.83 -1.11
N ALA A 149 -3.00 13.46 -2.40
CA ALA A 149 -1.90 13.38 -3.35
C ALA A 149 -2.44 13.44 -4.79
N VAL A 150 -1.54 13.48 -5.78
CA VAL A 150 -1.87 13.37 -7.21
C VAL A 150 -1.38 12.03 -7.74
N LYS A 151 -2.18 11.37 -8.60
CA LYS A 151 -1.79 10.12 -9.27
C LYS A 151 -1.74 10.32 -10.77
N VAL A 152 -0.53 10.15 -11.35
CA VAL A 152 -0.35 10.06 -12.80
C VAL A 152 -0.30 8.60 -13.28
N TYR A 153 -0.64 8.37 -14.55
CA TYR A 153 -0.69 7.02 -15.11
C TYR A 153 0.16 6.90 -16.39
N SER A 154 0.08 5.75 -17.06
CA SER A 154 1.08 5.25 -18.01
C SER A 154 1.32 6.12 -19.25
N ASN A 155 0.28 6.78 -19.77
CA ASN A 155 0.38 7.58 -20.99
C ASN A 155 0.61 9.08 -20.76
N ILE A 156 0.75 9.50 -19.49
CA ILE A 156 1.03 10.92 -19.18
C ILE A 156 2.23 11.42 -19.98
N THR A 157 2.14 12.62 -20.53
CA THR A 157 3.27 13.26 -21.24
C THR A 157 4.21 13.99 -20.29
N GLU A 158 5.43 14.32 -20.76
CA GLU A 158 6.39 15.08 -19.94
C GLU A 158 5.84 16.46 -19.55
N GLU A 159 5.16 17.12 -20.48
CA GLU A 159 4.59 18.45 -20.29
C GLU A 159 3.45 18.42 -19.26
N GLU A 160 2.56 17.43 -19.32
CA GLU A 160 1.46 17.25 -18.39
C GLU A 160 1.96 16.89 -16.98
N LEU A 161 2.92 15.92 -16.91
CA LEU A 161 3.52 15.51 -15.64
C LEU A 161 4.22 16.68 -14.97
N GLY A 162 5.05 17.43 -15.70
CA GLY A 162 5.78 18.58 -15.18
C GLY A 162 4.83 19.68 -14.66
N ALA A 163 3.77 20.00 -15.41
CA ALA A 163 2.78 20.98 -15.01
C ALA A 163 2.01 20.54 -13.76
N LEU A 164 1.62 19.25 -13.67
CA LEU A 164 0.96 18.70 -12.51
C LEU A 164 1.86 18.66 -11.27
N ALA A 165 3.15 18.29 -11.42
CA ALA A 165 4.10 18.27 -10.32
C ALA A 165 4.30 19.68 -9.72
N GLU A 166 4.49 20.70 -10.55
CA GLU A 166 4.59 22.08 -10.10
C GLU A 166 3.33 22.54 -9.36
N ALA A 167 2.14 22.25 -9.91
CA ALA A 167 0.87 22.63 -9.31
C ALA A 167 0.59 21.87 -8.00
N ALA A 168 0.87 20.56 -7.95
CA ALA A 168 0.74 19.73 -6.75
C ALA A 168 1.62 20.25 -5.62
N HIS A 169 2.90 20.48 -5.90
CA HIS A 169 3.85 21.00 -4.91
C HIS A 169 3.46 22.41 -4.43
N ALA A 170 2.98 23.27 -5.32
CA ALA A 170 2.47 24.60 -4.94
C ALA A 170 1.25 24.51 -4.00
N ALA A 171 0.45 23.45 -4.13
CA ALA A 171 -0.67 23.15 -3.24
C ALA A 171 -0.27 22.36 -1.96
N GLY A 172 1.01 22.00 -1.80
CA GLY A 172 1.50 21.18 -0.69
C GLY A 172 1.18 19.70 -0.81
N LEU A 173 0.79 19.25 -2.00
CA LEU A 173 0.48 17.84 -2.30
C LEU A 173 1.69 17.12 -2.89
N LYS A 174 1.73 15.81 -2.66
CA LYS A 174 2.71 14.90 -3.28
C LYS A 174 2.14 14.30 -4.56
N MET A 175 3.03 13.83 -5.46
CA MET A 175 2.63 13.17 -6.70
C MET A 175 3.29 11.80 -6.81
N THR A 176 2.47 10.78 -7.11
CA THR A 176 2.94 9.42 -7.38
C THR A 176 2.47 8.92 -8.74
N GLY A 177 3.11 7.91 -9.30
CA GLY A 177 2.81 7.46 -10.65
C GLY A 177 2.99 5.96 -10.90
N HIS A 178 2.08 5.43 -11.72
CA HIS A 178 2.25 4.18 -12.44
C HIS A 178 2.83 4.52 -13.82
N LEU A 179 4.16 4.66 -13.88
CA LEU A 179 4.86 5.04 -15.09
C LEU A 179 5.11 3.82 -16.00
N GLY A 180 5.47 4.06 -17.24
CA GLY A 180 5.87 2.97 -18.12
C GLY A 180 5.50 3.15 -19.59
N GLY A 181 4.89 4.28 -19.92
CA GLY A 181 4.51 4.62 -21.29
C GLY A 181 5.48 5.62 -21.92
N GLN A 182 5.11 6.90 -21.86
CA GLN A 182 5.81 7.96 -22.61
C GLN A 182 6.94 8.65 -21.83
N VAL A 183 6.82 8.68 -20.49
CA VAL A 183 7.82 9.31 -19.62
C VAL A 183 8.68 8.25 -18.97
N SER A 184 10.01 8.37 -19.13
CA SER A 184 10.94 7.51 -18.44
C SER A 184 10.95 7.80 -16.94
N THR A 185 11.25 6.79 -16.11
CA THR A 185 11.28 6.96 -14.66
C THR A 185 12.28 8.02 -14.23
N ARG A 186 13.46 8.03 -14.84
CA ARG A 186 14.47 9.08 -14.59
C ARG A 186 13.93 10.47 -14.92
N ARG A 187 13.23 10.58 -16.05
CA ARG A 187 12.66 11.87 -16.48
C ARG A 187 11.55 12.32 -15.56
N ALA A 188 10.70 11.41 -15.09
CA ALA A 188 9.67 11.72 -14.10
C ALA A 188 10.25 12.22 -12.75
N ILE A 189 11.38 11.62 -12.31
CA ILE A 189 12.12 12.08 -11.12
C ILE A 189 12.63 13.51 -11.35
N GLU A 190 13.24 13.81 -12.49
CA GLU A 190 13.70 15.15 -12.85
C GLU A 190 12.57 16.19 -12.93
N LEU A 191 11.35 15.75 -13.28
CA LEU A 191 10.16 16.58 -13.35
C LEU A 191 9.44 16.75 -12.02
N GLY A 192 9.89 16.05 -10.95
CA GLY A 192 9.41 16.24 -9.59
C GLY A 192 8.38 15.23 -9.12
N ILE A 193 8.35 13.99 -9.66
CA ILE A 193 7.53 12.94 -9.07
C ILE A 193 8.08 12.57 -7.69
N ASP A 194 7.20 12.40 -6.69
CA ASP A 194 7.60 12.06 -5.31
C ASP A 194 7.56 10.56 -5.05
N GLY A 195 6.80 9.78 -5.82
CA GLY A 195 6.64 8.35 -5.61
C GLY A 195 6.47 7.53 -6.87
N LEU A 196 6.94 6.28 -6.81
CA LEU A 196 6.85 5.30 -7.89
C LEU A 196 6.09 4.07 -7.40
N GLU A 197 5.06 3.70 -8.13
CA GLU A 197 4.26 2.53 -7.85
C GLU A 197 4.80 1.29 -8.58
N HIS A 198 4.60 0.11 -7.99
CA HIS A 198 4.97 -1.23 -8.53
C HIS A 198 6.48 -1.47 -8.69
N GLY A 199 7.32 -0.61 -8.12
CA GLY A 199 8.77 -0.80 -8.10
C GLY A 199 9.38 -0.93 -9.49
N ILE A 200 10.24 -1.94 -9.68
CA ILE A 200 10.95 -2.15 -10.95
C ILE A 200 10.02 -2.57 -12.10
N PHE A 201 8.85 -3.13 -11.79
CA PHE A 201 7.89 -3.57 -12.80
C PHE A 201 7.40 -2.42 -13.70
N ALA A 202 7.27 -1.23 -13.15
CA ALA A 202 6.85 -0.03 -13.87
C ALA A 202 8.02 0.80 -14.46
N VAL A 203 9.24 0.27 -14.49
CA VAL A 203 10.43 1.00 -14.92
C VAL A 203 10.76 0.72 -16.38
N SER A 204 10.23 1.54 -17.29
CA SER A 204 10.49 1.45 -18.72
C SER A 204 11.97 1.67 -19.11
N ASP A 205 12.72 2.46 -18.32
CA ASP A 205 14.14 2.77 -18.55
C ASP A 205 15.04 1.53 -18.59
N ILE A 206 14.60 0.44 -17.97
CA ILE A 206 15.42 -0.74 -17.76
C ILE A 206 15.04 -1.86 -18.73
N THR A 207 13.76 -1.98 -19.06
CA THR A 207 13.24 -3.16 -19.75
C THR A 207 13.18 -3.04 -21.26
N ASN A 208 13.26 -1.84 -21.85
CA ASN A 208 12.89 -1.58 -23.25
C ASN A 208 11.49 -2.13 -23.64
N ALA A 209 10.73 -2.62 -22.67
CA ALA A 209 9.37 -3.06 -22.83
C ALA A 209 8.46 -1.90 -22.48
N SER A 210 7.67 -1.41 -23.45
CA SER A 210 6.64 -0.42 -23.15
C SER A 210 5.49 -1.12 -22.41
N GLN A 211 4.76 -0.41 -21.56
CA GLN A 211 3.56 -0.97 -20.92
C GLN A 211 2.42 -1.27 -21.90
N THR A 212 2.55 -0.83 -23.14
CA THR A 212 1.64 -1.25 -24.22
C THR A 212 1.95 -2.65 -24.72
N ASP A 213 3.09 -3.23 -24.32
CA ASP A 213 3.44 -4.60 -24.67
C ASP A 213 2.65 -5.60 -23.81
N ASP A 214 2.49 -6.79 -24.36
CA ASP A 214 1.92 -7.94 -23.67
C ASP A 214 2.58 -8.14 -22.29
N LEU A 215 1.78 -8.25 -21.22
CA LEU A 215 2.25 -8.45 -19.84
C LEU A 215 3.22 -9.63 -19.71
N ALA A 216 3.02 -10.71 -20.50
CA ALA A 216 3.94 -11.82 -20.53
C ALA A 216 5.36 -11.38 -20.95
N ARG A 217 5.46 -10.50 -21.94
CA ARG A 217 6.77 -9.92 -22.35
C ARG A 217 7.38 -9.05 -21.28
N GLN A 218 6.57 -8.28 -20.56
CA GLN A 218 7.07 -7.45 -19.46
C GLN A 218 7.65 -8.31 -18.34
N TYR A 219 7.02 -9.43 -17.96
CA TYR A 219 7.56 -10.35 -16.95
C TYR A 219 8.89 -10.98 -17.41
N CYS A 220 8.97 -11.39 -18.68
CA CYS A 220 10.21 -11.94 -19.22
C CYS A 220 11.31 -10.90 -19.30
N ALA A 221 11.00 -9.68 -19.73
CA ALA A 221 11.96 -8.58 -19.75
C ALA A 221 12.46 -8.27 -18.32
N LEU A 222 11.55 -8.27 -17.33
CA LEU A 222 11.90 -8.11 -15.93
C LEU A 222 12.82 -9.23 -15.43
N ALA A 223 12.53 -10.48 -15.79
CA ALA A 223 13.33 -11.62 -15.38
C ALA A 223 14.79 -11.58 -15.93
N GLU A 224 14.98 -10.92 -17.05
CA GLU A 224 16.29 -10.82 -17.75
C GLU A 224 17.08 -9.55 -17.40
N ILE A 225 16.53 -8.64 -16.58
CA ILE A 225 17.21 -7.40 -16.22
C ILE A 225 18.59 -7.65 -15.60
N ASP A 226 19.58 -6.92 -16.09
CA ASP A 226 20.90 -6.81 -15.44
C ASP A 226 20.83 -5.75 -14.34
N LEU A 227 20.62 -6.20 -13.11
CA LEU A 227 20.59 -5.31 -11.94
C LEU A 227 21.96 -4.74 -11.56
N ASP A 228 23.07 -5.31 -12.08
CA ASP A 228 24.43 -4.83 -11.83
C ASP A 228 24.85 -3.77 -12.89
N GLY A 229 23.98 -3.51 -13.86
CA GLY A 229 24.20 -2.55 -14.90
C GLY A 229 24.15 -1.08 -14.44
N PRO A 230 24.89 -0.18 -15.08
CA PRO A 230 24.98 1.23 -14.68
C PRO A 230 23.65 1.97 -14.79
N VAL A 231 22.70 1.49 -15.60
CA VAL A 231 21.37 2.09 -15.73
C VAL A 231 20.58 1.91 -14.43
N VAL A 232 20.54 0.69 -13.90
CA VAL A 232 19.85 0.39 -12.61
C VAL A 232 20.54 1.09 -11.46
N ASP A 233 21.87 1.06 -11.43
CA ASP A 233 22.68 1.73 -10.41
C ASP A 233 22.39 3.24 -10.37
N GLY A 234 22.41 3.89 -11.51
CA GLY A 234 22.11 5.32 -11.63
C GLY A 234 20.64 5.65 -11.33
N LEU A 235 19.71 4.74 -11.61
CA LEU A 235 18.29 4.93 -11.26
C LEU A 235 18.09 4.86 -9.74
N ILE A 236 18.63 3.83 -9.06
CA ILE A 236 18.54 3.73 -7.60
C ILE A 236 19.19 4.95 -6.96
N GLN A 237 20.31 5.44 -7.49
CA GLN A 237 20.94 6.65 -6.99
C GLN A 237 20.03 7.88 -7.11
N ALA A 238 19.36 8.05 -8.25
CA ALA A 238 18.41 9.16 -8.46
C ALA A 238 17.20 9.07 -7.49
N ILE A 239 16.66 7.87 -7.30
CA ILE A 239 15.57 7.60 -6.34
C ILE A 239 15.98 8.04 -4.92
N VAL A 240 17.21 7.71 -4.51
CA VAL A 240 17.70 8.02 -3.15
C VAL A 240 18.01 9.52 -3.01
N ASP A 241 18.69 10.11 -3.98
CA ASP A 241 19.13 11.51 -3.94
C ASP A 241 17.94 12.48 -3.94
N GLU A 242 16.90 12.17 -4.72
CA GLU A 242 15.70 13.01 -4.84
C GLU A 242 14.58 12.59 -3.85
N HIS A 243 14.88 11.66 -2.92
CA HIS A 243 13.95 11.18 -1.89
C HIS A 243 12.63 10.65 -2.42
N VAL A 244 12.64 10.03 -3.59
CA VAL A 244 11.46 9.41 -4.20
C VAL A 244 11.15 8.10 -3.47
N TRP A 245 9.91 7.92 -3.01
CA TRP A 245 9.53 6.65 -2.41
C TRP A 245 9.19 5.59 -3.46
N ILE A 246 9.29 4.33 -3.06
CA ILE A 246 8.88 3.18 -3.86
C ILE A 246 7.81 2.38 -3.12
N THR A 247 6.65 2.17 -3.77
CA THR A 247 5.62 1.23 -3.31
C THR A 247 5.65 0.00 -4.23
N PRO A 248 6.40 -1.06 -3.89
CA PRO A 248 6.73 -2.12 -4.85
C PRO A 248 5.58 -3.08 -5.17
N THR A 249 4.57 -3.19 -4.32
CA THR A 249 3.42 -4.10 -4.47
C THR A 249 3.83 -5.51 -4.93
N ILE A 250 4.84 -6.10 -4.27
CA ILE A 250 5.44 -7.39 -4.65
C ILE A 250 4.38 -8.49 -4.62
N VAL A 251 3.45 -8.42 -3.66
CA VAL A 251 2.35 -9.36 -3.50
C VAL A 251 1.47 -9.45 -4.75
N THR A 252 1.33 -8.36 -5.51
CA THR A 252 0.60 -8.32 -6.78
C THR A 252 1.24 -9.22 -7.81
N LEU A 253 2.55 -9.05 -8.06
CA LEU A 253 3.32 -9.90 -8.96
C LEU A 253 3.31 -11.36 -8.48
N GLN A 254 3.47 -11.59 -7.18
CA GLN A 254 3.42 -12.92 -6.59
C GLN A 254 2.05 -13.59 -6.79
N SER A 255 0.95 -12.83 -6.65
CA SER A 255 -0.42 -13.35 -6.72
C SER A 255 -0.83 -13.86 -8.11
N ILE A 256 -0.15 -13.38 -9.15
CA ILE A 256 -0.39 -13.80 -10.54
C ILE A 256 0.16 -15.22 -10.78
N HIS A 257 1.14 -15.65 -10.00
CA HIS A 257 1.72 -16.98 -10.15
C HIS A 257 0.66 -18.07 -9.98
N PRO A 258 0.58 -19.06 -10.91
CA PRO A 258 -0.43 -20.12 -10.85
C PRO A 258 -0.44 -20.88 -9.53
N ASP A 259 0.75 -21.12 -8.96
CA ASP A 259 0.96 -21.88 -7.72
C ASP A 259 0.85 -20.99 -6.46
N PHE A 260 0.52 -19.72 -6.60
CA PHE A 260 0.37 -18.85 -5.45
C PHE A 260 -0.80 -19.29 -4.57
N VAL A 261 -0.50 -19.57 -3.32
CA VAL A 261 -1.48 -19.83 -2.27
C VAL A 261 -1.36 -18.68 -1.25
N PRO A 262 -2.47 -17.99 -0.93
CA PRO A 262 -2.44 -16.99 0.15
C PRO A 262 -1.91 -17.62 1.44
N PRO A 263 -1.15 -16.88 2.26
CA PRO A 263 -0.60 -17.38 3.54
C PRO A 263 -1.66 -18.01 4.45
N ALA A 264 -2.87 -17.44 4.46
CA ALA A 264 -4.03 -17.99 5.14
C ALA A 264 -5.13 -18.31 4.11
N PRO A 265 -5.38 -19.59 3.79
CA PRO A 265 -6.35 -19.98 2.75
C PRO A 265 -7.76 -19.43 2.95
N GLU A 266 -8.18 -19.20 4.21
CA GLU A 266 -9.44 -18.56 4.57
C GLU A 266 -9.60 -17.13 4.03
N TRP A 267 -8.54 -16.46 3.60
CA TRP A 267 -8.66 -15.15 2.94
C TRP A 267 -9.58 -15.22 1.72
N LEU A 268 -9.60 -16.34 1.02
CA LEU A 268 -10.47 -16.53 -0.13
C LEU A 268 -11.96 -16.62 0.25
N ASP A 269 -12.29 -16.82 1.53
CA ASP A 269 -13.68 -16.91 1.99
C ASP A 269 -14.41 -15.56 1.91
N TYR A 270 -13.68 -14.45 1.80
CA TYR A 270 -14.25 -13.12 1.60
C TYR A 270 -14.71 -12.87 0.17
N LEU A 271 -14.23 -13.66 -0.78
CA LEU A 271 -14.63 -13.59 -2.18
C LEU A 271 -15.97 -14.32 -2.39
N SER A 272 -16.84 -13.76 -3.21
CA SER A 272 -18.03 -14.48 -3.68
C SER A 272 -17.65 -15.76 -4.43
N PRO A 273 -18.52 -16.77 -4.49
CA PRO A 273 -18.19 -18.05 -5.14
C PRO A 273 -17.76 -17.91 -6.60
N ASP A 274 -18.45 -17.05 -7.36
CA ASP A 274 -18.15 -16.76 -8.77
C ASP A 274 -16.82 -16.04 -8.95
N LEU A 275 -16.50 -15.10 -8.07
CA LEU A 275 -15.21 -14.42 -8.08
C LEU A 275 -14.08 -15.39 -7.70
N ARG A 276 -14.29 -16.25 -6.70
CA ARG A 276 -13.33 -17.28 -6.31
C ARG A 276 -13.03 -18.25 -7.45
N GLU A 277 -14.06 -18.70 -8.18
CA GLU A 277 -13.91 -19.56 -9.35
C GLU A 277 -13.10 -18.86 -10.45
N ARG A 278 -13.42 -17.58 -10.73
CA ARG A 278 -12.68 -16.77 -11.70
C ARG A 278 -11.21 -16.59 -11.32
N MET A 279 -10.93 -16.34 -10.06
CA MET A 279 -9.55 -16.14 -9.57
C MET A 279 -8.73 -17.42 -9.44
N ALA A 280 -9.36 -18.59 -9.47
CA ALA A 280 -8.68 -19.87 -9.55
C ALA A 280 -8.15 -20.17 -10.96
N GLN A 281 -8.60 -19.44 -11.98
CA GLN A 281 -8.15 -19.59 -13.37
C GLN A 281 -6.86 -18.78 -13.59
N THR A 282 -5.98 -19.30 -14.45
CA THR A 282 -4.84 -18.52 -14.93
C THR A 282 -5.36 -17.28 -15.66
N PRO A 283 -4.85 -16.08 -15.36
CA PRO A 283 -5.27 -14.86 -16.04
C PRO A 283 -5.12 -15.01 -17.57
N PRO A 284 -6.09 -14.58 -18.38
CA PRO A 284 -6.05 -14.76 -19.84
C PRO A 284 -4.90 -14.03 -20.55
N TYR A 285 -4.28 -13.05 -19.85
CA TYR A 285 -3.10 -12.33 -20.32
C TYR A 285 -1.78 -13.02 -19.97
N LEU A 286 -1.81 -14.17 -19.26
CA LEU A 286 -0.64 -14.93 -18.87
C LEU A 286 -0.59 -16.25 -19.63
N ASP A 287 0.18 -16.27 -20.71
CA ASP A 287 0.47 -17.51 -21.44
C ASP A 287 1.57 -18.36 -20.74
N GLU A 288 1.84 -19.55 -21.29
CA GLU A 288 2.88 -20.44 -20.74
C GLU A 288 4.26 -19.79 -20.70
N HIS A 289 4.56 -18.92 -21.67
CA HIS A 289 5.86 -18.23 -21.74
C HIS A 289 5.98 -17.19 -20.63
N GLY A 290 4.97 -16.34 -20.44
CA GLY A 290 4.93 -15.36 -19.37
C GLY A 290 4.95 -16.01 -17.98
N ALA A 291 4.19 -17.12 -17.80
CA ALA A 291 4.19 -17.89 -16.56
C ALA A 291 5.59 -18.42 -16.22
N ALA A 292 6.35 -18.89 -17.20
CA ALA A 292 7.74 -19.36 -16.98
C ALA A 292 8.71 -18.25 -16.55
N CYS A 293 8.39 -16.99 -16.80
CA CYS A 293 9.23 -15.85 -16.42
C CYS A 293 8.92 -15.29 -15.02
N LEU A 294 7.79 -15.65 -14.40
CA LEU A 294 7.33 -15.04 -13.15
C LEU A 294 8.30 -15.21 -11.99
N ASP A 295 8.90 -16.37 -11.81
CA ASP A 295 9.88 -16.61 -10.74
C ASP A 295 11.12 -15.72 -10.91
N GLY A 296 11.61 -15.58 -12.13
CA GLY A 296 12.70 -14.68 -12.48
C GLY A 296 12.34 -13.22 -12.22
N ALA A 297 11.16 -12.79 -12.66
CA ALA A 297 10.65 -11.45 -12.45
C ALA A 297 10.51 -11.13 -10.94
N LEU A 298 9.92 -12.03 -10.16
CA LEU A 298 9.78 -11.89 -8.71
C LEU A 298 11.16 -11.82 -8.02
N SER A 299 12.11 -12.66 -8.43
CA SER A 299 13.46 -12.62 -7.89
C SER A 299 14.15 -11.27 -8.14
N LYS A 300 13.99 -10.70 -9.35
CA LYS A 300 14.55 -9.38 -9.70
C LYS A 300 13.88 -8.26 -8.92
N GLN A 301 12.55 -8.32 -8.74
CA GLN A 301 11.80 -7.36 -7.93
C GLN A 301 12.29 -7.36 -6.47
N LEU A 302 12.43 -8.54 -5.86
CA LEU A 302 12.95 -8.69 -4.49
C LEU A 302 14.36 -8.12 -4.36
N GLU A 303 15.24 -8.44 -5.30
CA GLU A 303 16.62 -7.94 -5.32
C GLU A 303 16.69 -6.42 -5.50
N PHE A 304 15.85 -5.85 -6.37
CA PHE A 304 15.77 -4.40 -6.55
C PHE A 304 15.33 -3.69 -5.26
N VAL A 305 14.29 -4.20 -4.62
CA VAL A 305 13.79 -3.69 -3.32
C VAL A 305 14.89 -3.73 -2.26
N ARG A 306 15.63 -4.83 -2.16
CA ARG A 306 16.77 -4.94 -1.26
C ARG A 306 17.83 -3.87 -1.51
N ARG A 307 18.20 -3.66 -2.78
CA ARG A 307 19.22 -2.67 -3.18
C ARG A 307 18.77 -1.23 -2.89
N VAL A 308 17.51 -0.90 -3.15
CA VAL A 308 16.93 0.40 -2.79
C VAL A 308 17.02 0.62 -1.28
N HIS A 309 16.62 -0.38 -0.48
CA HIS A 309 16.71 -0.32 0.97
C HIS A 309 18.15 -0.13 1.48
N GLU A 310 19.10 -0.93 0.98
CA GLU A 310 20.51 -0.88 1.40
C GLU A 310 21.17 0.47 1.11
N ARG A 311 20.68 1.22 0.10
CA ARG A 311 21.14 2.57 -0.21
C ARG A 311 20.38 3.68 0.52
N GLY A 312 19.44 3.31 1.41
CA GLY A 312 18.67 4.27 2.20
C GLY A 312 17.44 4.85 1.49
N GLY A 313 16.99 4.23 0.39
CA GLY A 313 15.74 4.63 -0.28
C GLY A 313 14.51 4.35 0.57
N LEU A 314 13.48 5.18 0.40
CA LEU A 314 12.22 5.10 1.14
C LEU A 314 11.29 4.08 0.49
N LEU A 315 11.17 2.90 1.10
CA LEU A 315 10.20 1.87 0.70
C LEU A 315 8.89 2.05 1.47
N LEU A 316 7.77 1.82 0.80
CA LEU A 316 6.43 1.79 1.39
C LEU A 316 5.80 0.41 1.17
N ALA A 317 4.95 -0.01 2.09
CA ALA A 317 4.14 -1.21 1.91
C ALA A 317 2.83 -0.86 1.23
N GLY A 318 2.49 -1.54 0.16
CA GLY A 318 1.25 -1.37 -0.59
C GLY A 318 0.84 -2.67 -1.27
N THR A 319 -0.46 -2.91 -1.44
CA THR A 319 -0.95 -4.24 -1.83
C THR A 319 -1.60 -4.32 -3.19
N ASP A 320 -2.14 -3.22 -3.70
CA ASP A 320 -2.90 -3.17 -4.96
C ASP A 320 -3.98 -4.29 -5.03
N PRO A 321 -4.99 -4.26 -4.15
CA PRO A 321 -5.90 -5.39 -3.93
C PRO A 321 -6.95 -5.57 -5.04
N VAL A 322 -6.75 -4.95 -6.18
CA VAL A 322 -7.50 -5.21 -7.43
C VAL A 322 -6.94 -6.42 -8.18
N SER A 323 -5.75 -6.85 -7.83
CA SER A 323 -5.04 -7.97 -8.43
C SER A 323 -5.55 -9.32 -7.93
N PRO A 324 -5.42 -10.38 -8.74
CA PRO A 324 -5.87 -11.71 -8.37
C PRO A 324 -5.29 -12.18 -7.02
N LYS A 325 -6.15 -12.73 -6.17
CA LYS A 325 -5.79 -13.34 -4.87
C LYS A 325 -5.15 -12.37 -3.84
N VAL A 326 -5.15 -11.06 -4.08
CA VAL A 326 -4.74 -10.06 -3.08
C VAL A 326 -5.99 -9.59 -2.34
N VAL A 327 -6.19 -10.09 -1.13
CA VAL A 327 -7.35 -9.73 -0.30
C VAL A 327 -7.01 -8.50 0.55
N PRO A 328 -7.85 -7.46 0.55
CA PRO A 328 -7.62 -6.26 1.33
C PRO A 328 -7.31 -6.55 2.80
N GLY A 329 -6.40 -5.81 3.39
CA GLY A 329 -6.00 -5.96 4.78
C GLY A 329 -5.09 -7.15 5.08
N PHE A 330 -5.15 -8.22 4.28
CA PHE A 330 -4.27 -9.39 4.44
C PHE A 330 -3.13 -9.40 3.44
N GLY A 331 -3.32 -8.81 2.27
CA GLY A 331 -2.24 -8.60 1.29
C GLY A 331 -1.02 -7.91 1.89
N ILE A 332 -1.23 -7.00 2.87
CA ILE A 332 -0.14 -6.27 3.54
C ILE A 332 0.77 -7.21 4.34
N HIS A 333 0.23 -8.28 4.94
CA HIS A 333 1.04 -9.27 5.65
C HIS A 333 1.93 -10.06 4.68
N ALA A 334 1.39 -10.41 3.50
CA ALA A 334 2.18 -11.03 2.44
C ALA A 334 3.24 -10.08 1.88
N GLU A 335 2.94 -8.79 1.73
CA GLU A 335 3.92 -7.78 1.31
C GLU A 335 5.04 -7.63 2.34
N MET A 336 4.72 -7.57 3.64
CA MET A 336 5.72 -7.58 4.71
C MET A 336 6.60 -8.83 4.69
N ALA A 337 6.01 -10.01 4.44
CA ALA A 337 6.75 -11.25 4.27
C ALA A 337 7.67 -11.21 3.03
N ASN A 338 7.26 -10.55 1.95
CA ASN A 338 8.09 -10.34 0.78
C ASN A 338 9.29 -9.42 1.06
N PHE A 339 9.16 -8.38 1.89
CA PHE A 339 10.31 -7.60 2.35
C PHE A 339 11.32 -8.47 3.11
N VAL A 340 10.84 -9.38 3.97
CA VAL A 340 11.73 -10.34 4.66
C VAL A 340 12.37 -11.31 3.67
N ARG A 341 11.64 -11.80 2.66
CA ARG A 341 12.21 -12.62 1.57
C ARG A 341 13.26 -11.87 0.75
N ALA A 342 13.11 -10.56 0.61
CA ALA A 342 14.11 -9.70 -0.03
C ALA A 342 15.38 -9.52 0.81
N GLY A 343 15.41 -9.98 2.06
CA GLY A 343 16.57 -9.93 2.96
C GLY A 343 16.49 -8.85 4.04
N LEU A 344 15.37 -8.17 4.17
CA LEU A 344 15.16 -7.21 5.25
C LEU A 344 14.80 -7.95 6.56
N SER A 345 15.09 -7.33 7.71
CA SER A 345 14.62 -7.90 8.99
C SER A 345 13.11 -7.69 9.19
N PRO A 346 12.44 -8.51 10.02
CA PRO A 346 11.03 -8.27 10.35
C PRO A 346 10.76 -6.88 10.91
N LEU A 347 11.65 -6.30 11.73
CA LEU A 347 11.50 -4.94 12.25
C LEU A 347 11.59 -3.88 11.14
N GLN A 348 12.43 -4.08 10.13
CA GLN A 348 12.47 -3.22 8.96
C GLN A 348 11.17 -3.32 8.15
N ALA A 349 10.63 -4.52 7.92
CA ALA A 349 9.36 -4.71 7.25
C ALA A 349 8.20 -4.04 8.01
N ILE A 350 8.18 -4.13 9.35
CA ILE A 350 7.21 -3.41 10.19
C ILE A 350 7.35 -1.90 10.04
N SER A 351 8.57 -1.35 10.07
CA SER A 351 8.80 0.10 9.88
C SER A 351 8.36 0.57 8.50
N ILE A 352 8.54 -0.25 7.45
CA ILE A 352 8.07 0.03 6.09
C ILE A 352 6.54 0.08 6.03
N ALA A 353 5.87 -0.86 6.71
CA ALA A 353 4.41 -0.96 6.74
C ALA A 353 3.73 -0.01 7.76
N THR A 354 4.50 0.83 8.47
CA THR A 354 3.97 1.76 9.49
C THR A 354 4.56 3.16 9.32
N ARG A 355 5.77 3.40 9.83
CA ARG A 355 6.44 4.70 9.87
C ARG A 355 6.67 5.31 8.48
N ASN A 356 7.10 4.50 7.53
CA ASN A 356 7.53 5.02 6.23
C ASN A 356 6.37 5.63 5.44
N GLY A 357 5.16 5.06 5.51
CA GLY A 357 3.96 5.66 4.91
C GLY A 357 3.65 7.04 5.49
N ALA A 358 3.77 7.18 6.82
CA ALA A 358 3.58 8.46 7.48
C ALA A 358 4.65 9.50 7.07
N VAL A 359 5.90 9.07 6.88
CA VAL A 359 6.99 9.93 6.36
C VAL A 359 6.68 10.40 4.95
N ALA A 360 6.31 9.50 4.04
CA ALA A 360 6.04 9.82 2.64
C ALA A 360 4.93 10.88 2.48
N LEU A 361 3.88 10.79 3.30
CA LEU A 361 2.74 11.69 3.24
C LEU A 361 2.83 12.88 4.21
N GLY A 362 3.98 13.10 4.86
CA GLY A 362 4.18 14.22 5.79
C GLY A 362 3.35 14.13 7.08
N MET A 363 2.93 12.93 7.50
CA MET A 363 2.09 12.68 8.67
C MET A 363 2.85 12.12 9.88
N SER A 364 4.16 12.22 9.90
CA SER A 364 5.02 11.61 10.94
C SER A 364 4.73 12.11 12.36
N GLU A 365 4.21 13.33 12.51
CA GLU A 365 3.84 13.90 13.81
C GLU A 365 2.55 13.26 14.37
N GLU A 366 1.75 12.63 13.52
CA GLU A 366 0.45 12.07 13.88
C GLU A 366 0.42 10.54 13.89
N LEU A 367 1.21 9.87 13.04
CA LEU A 367 1.10 8.44 12.72
C LEU A 367 2.46 7.74 12.63
N GLY A 368 2.41 6.43 12.47
CA GLY A 368 3.52 5.58 12.04
C GLY A 368 4.38 5.03 13.17
N THR A 369 4.35 5.61 14.36
CA THR A 369 5.08 5.12 15.54
C THR A 369 4.23 5.24 16.81
N LEU A 370 4.56 4.43 17.83
CA LEU A 370 3.91 4.50 19.16
C LEU A 370 4.64 5.49 20.05
N GLU A 371 4.25 6.75 19.96
CA GLU A 371 4.84 7.85 20.75
C GLU A 371 3.74 8.71 21.38
N PRO A 372 4.00 9.29 22.59
CA PRO A 372 3.05 10.19 23.21
C PRO A 372 2.67 11.37 22.31
N GLY A 373 1.39 11.68 22.26
CA GLY A 373 0.80 12.73 21.44
C GLY A 373 0.30 12.28 20.07
N LYS A 374 0.79 11.17 19.53
CA LYS A 374 0.30 10.60 18.25
C LYS A 374 -1.06 9.94 18.39
N LEU A 375 -1.73 9.75 17.27
CA LEU A 375 -3.01 9.05 17.21
C LEU A 375 -2.86 7.61 17.71
N ALA A 376 -3.85 7.15 18.47
CA ALA A 376 -3.87 5.79 19.01
C ALA A 376 -4.35 4.79 17.94
N ASP A 377 -3.55 4.70 16.87
CA ASP A 377 -3.66 3.73 15.78
C ASP A 377 -2.64 2.62 16.06
N LEU A 378 -3.12 1.44 16.49
CA LEU A 378 -2.24 0.33 16.88
C LEU A 378 -2.89 -1.03 16.62
N VAL A 379 -2.05 -2.03 16.48
CA VAL A 379 -2.41 -3.44 16.29
C VAL A 379 -1.86 -4.25 17.43
N VAL A 380 -2.64 -5.21 17.91
CA VAL A 380 -2.22 -6.21 18.90
C VAL A 380 -2.19 -7.57 18.22
N VAL A 381 -1.02 -8.19 18.20
CA VAL A 381 -0.75 -9.47 17.53
C VAL A 381 -0.35 -10.50 18.57
N ARG A 382 -0.86 -11.74 18.45
CA ARG A 382 -0.43 -12.85 19.29
C ARG A 382 0.95 -13.37 18.86
N GLY A 383 1.91 -13.34 19.78
CA GLY A 383 3.30 -13.74 19.53
C GLY A 383 4.22 -12.55 19.32
N ASP A 384 5.38 -12.80 18.73
CA ASP A 384 6.43 -11.81 18.48
C ASP A 384 6.75 -11.71 16.99
N PRO A 385 6.14 -10.76 16.25
CA PRO A 385 6.39 -10.57 14.83
C PRO A 385 7.80 -10.07 14.49
N ALA A 386 8.60 -9.63 15.47
CA ALA A 386 10.02 -9.34 15.25
C ALA A 386 10.85 -10.63 15.07
N SER A 387 10.39 -11.74 15.62
CA SER A 387 11.03 -13.05 15.44
C SER A 387 10.49 -13.80 14.20
N ASP A 388 9.21 -13.61 13.87
CA ASP A 388 8.57 -14.26 12.72
C ASP A 388 7.46 -13.34 12.19
N ILE A 389 7.68 -12.76 11.01
CA ILE A 389 6.76 -11.81 10.40
C ILE A 389 5.39 -12.43 10.04
N ALA A 390 5.32 -13.75 9.83
CA ALA A 390 4.07 -14.46 9.55
C ALA A 390 3.07 -14.38 10.72
N LEU A 391 3.55 -14.10 11.94
CA LEU A 391 2.67 -13.89 13.10
C LEU A 391 1.79 -12.65 12.98
N MET A 392 2.01 -11.77 12.00
CA MET A 392 1.09 -10.66 11.70
C MET A 392 -0.34 -11.13 11.39
N ASP A 393 -0.50 -12.35 10.85
CA ASP A 393 -1.82 -12.95 10.60
C ASP A 393 -2.62 -13.22 11.90
N ASN A 394 -1.95 -13.25 13.05
CA ASN A 394 -2.55 -13.48 14.36
C ASN A 394 -3.04 -12.18 15.03
N THR A 395 -3.57 -11.24 14.26
CA THR A 395 -4.15 -9.98 14.76
C THR A 395 -5.33 -10.26 15.68
N VAL A 396 -5.24 -9.77 16.93
CA VAL A 396 -6.22 -10.00 18.02
C VAL A 396 -7.09 -8.76 18.24
N TRP A 397 -6.48 -7.57 18.23
CA TRP A 397 -7.18 -6.28 18.38
C TRP A 397 -6.59 -5.26 17.43
N VAL A 398 -7.46 -4.39 16.94
CA VAL A 398 -7.05 -3.20 16.19
C VAL A 398 -7.63 -1.98 16.89
N PHE A 399 -6.81 -0.95 17.05
CA PHE A 399 -7.27 0.34 17.57
C PHE A 399 -7.05 1.38 16.47
N LYS A 400 -8.10 2.13 16.17
CA LYS A 400 -8.03 3.29 15.27
C LYS A 400 -8.57 4.50 16.00
N ALA A 401 -7.77 5.54 16.13
CA ALA A 401 -8.10 6.74 16.91
C ALA A 401 -8.65 6.38 18.31
N GLY A 402 -8.00 5.42 18.98
CA GLY A 402 -8.36 4.94 20.31
C GLY A 402 -9.58 4.02 20.40
N VAL A 403 -10.34 3.84 19.34
CA VAL A 403 -11.48 2.93 19.27
C VAL A 403 -10.99 1.51 18.97
N ARG A 404 -11.35 0.57 19.85
CA ARG A 404 -11.01 -0.86 19.71
C ARG A 404 -11.98 -1.58 18.78
N TYR A 405 -11.45 -2.36 17.86
CA TYR A 405 -12.16 -3.24 16.94
C TYR A 405 -11.76 -4.69 17.15
N ASP A 406 -12.74 -5.60 17.07
CA ASP A 406 -12.53 -7.05 17.04
C ASP A 406 -12.37 -7.49 15.57
N PRO A 407 -11.18 -7.97 15.14
CA PRO A 407 -10.98 -8.45 13.78
C PRO A 407 -11.92 -9.60 13.39
N SER A 408 -12.36 -10.44 14.35
CA SER A 408 -13.25 -11.57 14.05
C SER A 408 -14.65 -11.11 13.63
N GLU A 409 -15.20 -10.09 14.28
CA GLU A 409 -16.48 -9.50 13.93
C GLU A 409 -16.44 -8.83 12.55
N LEU A 410 -15.33 -8.13 12.25
CA LEU A 410 -15.11 -7.49 10.95
C LEU A 410 -15.00 -8.52 9.82
N ARG A 411 -14.26 -9.60 10.05
CA ARG A 411 -14.11 -10.73 9.13
C ARG A 411 -15.44 -11.41 8.84
N GLU A 412 -16.21 -11.71 9.87
CA GLU A 412 -17.51 -12.36 9.73
C GLU A 412 -18.46 -11.52 8.87
N SER A 413 -18.46 -10.20 9.04
CA SER A 413 -19.28 -9.27 8.24
C SER A 413 -18.89 -9.22 6.76
N ALA A 414 -17.67 -9.59 6.43
CA ALA A 414 -17.11 -9.50 5.07
C ALA A 414 -17.12 -10.83 4.28
N VAL A 415 -17.54 -11.96 4.89
CA VAL A 415 -17.58 -13.26 4.19
C VAL A 415 -18.45 -13.18 2.92
N GLY A 416 -17.88 -13.56 1.77
CA GLY A 416 -18.54 -13.55 0.47
C GLY A 416 -18.96 -12.17 -0.05
N SER A 417 -18.46 -11.09 0.55
CA SER A 417 -18.88 -9.73 0.24
C SER A 417 -18.16 -9.11 -0.94
N ILE A 418 -16.93 -9.56 -1.26
CA ILE A 418 -16.19 -9.10 -2.45
C ILE A 418 -16.74 -9.80 -3.68
N ARG A 419 -17.29 -9.04 -4.65
CA ARG A 419 -18.10 -9.56 -5.74
C ARG A 419 -17.71 -8.95 -7.09
N LEU A 420 -18.00 -9.69 -8.15
CA LEU A 420 -18.02 -9.14 -9.51
C LEU A 420 -19.15 -8.09 -9.64
N PRO A 421 -19.03 -7.13 -10.59
CA PRO A 421 -20.14 -6.26 -10.94
C PRO A 421 -21.39 -7.09 -11.27
N THR A 422 -22.51 -6.73 -10.68
CA THR A 422 -23.81 -7.26 -11.10
C THR A 422 -24.16 -6.60 -12.42
N GLY A 423 -24.20 -7.38 -13.52
CA GLY A 423 -24.50 -6.91 -14.86
C GLY A 423 -25.87 -6.24 -15.00
#